data_0a34f33f92541cab00e6147031ac5279
#
_entry.id   0a34f33f92541cab00e6147031ac5279
#
_cell.length_a   1.000
_cell.length_b   1.000
_cell.length_c   1.000
_cell.angle_alpha   90.00
_cell.angle_beta   90.00
_cell.angle_gamma   90.00
#
_symmetry.space_group_name_H-M   'P 1'
#
loop_
_entity.id
_entity.type
_entity.pdbx_description
1 polymer ?
#
loop_
_entity_poly.entity_id
_entity_poly.type
_entity_poly.pdbx_seq_one_letter_code
_entity_poly.pdbx_strand_id
1 'polypeptide(L)'
;MSEAAGDGGSVEQVRVLEARVTELEIKASFAEDLVDHLNAQVAKQQEQIDALVREVMQLRRQVPEGRGDGTGGLRDELPPHY
;
A
#
# COMPACT_ATOMS: atom_id res chain seq x y z
N MET A 1 2.28 54.24 16.20
CA MET A 1 2.80 53.43 17.26
C MET A 1 2.18 52.05 17.25
N SER A 2 0.90 52.00 17.37
CA SER A 2 0.30 50.68 17.33
C SER A 2 0.53 49.98 15.99
N GLU A 3 0.70 50.76 14.95
CA GLU A 3 0.99 50.16 13.66
C GLU A 3 2.35 49.50 13.65
N ALA A 4 3.34 50.17 14.23
CA ALA A 4 4.68 49.59 14.26
C ALA A 4 4.66 48.31 15.08
N ALA A 5 3.96 48.33 16.20
CA ALA A 5 3.87 47.15 17.02
C ALA A 5 3.11 46.03 16.28
N GLY A 6 2.04 46.40 15.57
CA GLY A 6 1.33 45.46 14.82
C GLY A 6 2.15 44.87 13.69
N ASP A 7 2.94 45.73 13.02
CA ASP A 7 3.79 45.26 11.96
C ASP A 7 4.81 44.26 12.47
N GLY A 8 5.42 44.57 13.63
CA GLY A 8 6.39 43.67 14.21
C GLY A 8 5.76 42.34 14.52
N GLY A 9 4.54 42.37 15.10
CA GLY A 9 3.83 41.15 15.39
C GLY A 9 3.49 40.39 14.14
N SER A 10 3.07 41.12 13.12
CA SER A 10 2.73 40.47 11.86
C SER A 10 3.93 39.78 11.24
N VAL A 11 5.07 40.44 11.27
CA VAL A 11 6.27 39.84 10.71
C VAL A 11 6.63 38.59 11.46
N GLU A 12 6.55 38.65 12.77
CA GLU A 12 6.83 37.44 13.57
C GLU A 12 5.85 36.33 13.28
N GLN A 13 4.59 36.68 13.16
CA GLN A 13 3.58 35.68 12.86
C GLN A 13 3.82 35.06 11.49
N VAL A 14 4.19 35.86 10.53
CA VAL A 14 4.48 35.35 9.20
C VAL A 14 5.67 34.40 9.25
N ARG A 15 6.69 34.75 10.00
CA ARG A 15 7.85 33.88 10.10
C ARG A 15 7.48 32.55 10.72
N VAL A 16 6.68 32.60 11.78
CA VAL A 16 6.25 31.36 12.44
C VAL A 16 5.46 30.52 11.46
N LEU A 17 4.55 31.14 10.74
CA LEU A 17 3.74 30.40 9.79
C LEU A 17 4.57 29.85 8.65
N GLU A 18 5.53 30.63 8.17
CA GLU A 18 6.40 30.13 7.13
C GLU A 18 7.19 28.92 7.57
N ALA A 19 7.67 28.95 8.80
CA ALA A 19 8.41 27.82 9.33
C ALA A 19 7.50 26.59 9.43
N ARG A 20 6.26 26.82 9.85
CA ARG A 20 5.31 25.70 9.97
C ARG A 20 4.93 25.15 8.62
N VAL A 21 4.77 26.02 7.64
CA VAL A 21 4.47 25.55 6.30
C VAL A 21 5.64 24.72 5.75
N THR A 22 6.85 25.21 5.97
CA THR A 22 8.02 24.48 5.52
C THR A 22 8.06 23.09 6.16
N GLU A 23 7.79 23.04 7.44
CA GLU A 23 7.76 21.77 8.15
C GLU A 23 6.70 20.84 7.56
N LEU A 24 5.53 21.39 7.31
CA LEU A 24 4.45 20.60 6.75
C LEU A 24 4.77 20.13 5.35
N GLU A 25 5.44 20.98 4.57
CA GLU A 25 5.83 20.59 3.23
C GLU A 25 6.82 19.43 3.25
N ILE A 26 7.75 19.48 4.19
CA ILE A 26 8.70 18.40 4.32
C ILE A 26 7.97 17.11 4.69
N LYS A 27 7.07 17.19 5.65
CA LYS A 27 6.31 16.02 6.07
C LYS A 27 5.44 15.49 4.94
N ALA A 28 4.85 16.41 4.19
CA ALA A 28 4.01 16.01 3.07
C ALA A 28 4.84 15.30 2.01
N SER A 29 6.04 15.79 1.75
CA SER A 29 6.90 15.14 0.78
C SER A 29 7.25 13.73 1.20
N PHE A 30 7.58 13.56 2.48
CA PHE A 30 7.85 12.22 3.00
C PHE A 30 6.64 11.32 2.86
N ALA A 31 5.47 11.86 3.17
CA ALA A 31 4.25 11.06 3.08
C ALA A 31 3.98 10.67 1.64
N GLU A 32 4.19 11.58 0.71
CA GLU A 32 3.99 11.27 -0.69
C GLU A 32 4.94 10.20 -1.18
N ASP A 33 6.20 10.31 -0.79
CA ASP A 33 7.17 9.29 -1.15
C ASP A 33 6.78 7.94 -0.58
N LEU A 34 6.29 7.94 0.65
CA LEU A 34 5.88 6.70 1.28
C LEU A 34 4.69 6.09 0.55
N VAL A 35 3.74 6.92 0.17
CA VAL A 35 2.57 6.44 -0.56
C VAL A 35 3.01 5.86 -1.90
N ASP A 36 3.90 6.54 -2.60
CA ASP A 36 4.40 6.02 -3.86
C ASP A 36 5.08 4.66 -3.67
N HIS A 37 5.87 4.56 -2.63
CA HIS A 37 6.57 3.31 -2.34
C HIS A 37 5.58 2.20 -2.02
N LEU A 38 4.59 2.50 -1.20
CA LEU A 38 3.58 1.52 -0.84
C LEU A 38 2.76 1.10 -2.05
N ASN A 39 2.42 2.05 -2.91
CA ASN A 39 1.68 1.72 -4.11
C ASN A 39 2.47 0.80 -5.01
N ALA A 40 3.77 1.05 -5.13
CA ALA A 40 4.62 0.17 -5.94
C ALA A 40 4.67 -1.23 -5.34
N GLN A 41 4.71 -1.30 -4.02
CA GLN A 41 4.74 -2.60 -3.37
C GLN A 41 3.43 -3.35 -3.54
N VAL A 42 2.32 -2.63 -3.44
CA VAL A 42 1.02 -3.26 -3.63
C VAL A 42 0.92 -3.79 -5.05
N ALA A 43 1.36 -3.02 -6.03
CA ALA A 43 1.31 -3.46 -7.42
C ALA A 43 2.16 -4.71 -7.61
N LYS A 44 3.33 -4.73 -7.01
CA LYS A 44 4.21 -5.89 -7.12
C LYS A 44 3.58 -7.11 -6.47
N GLN A 45 2.98 -6.93 -5.31
CA GLN A 45 2.34 -8.03 -4.63
C GLN A 45 1.15 -8.54 -5.43
N GLN A 46 0.43 -7.65 -6.09
CA GLN A 46 -0.68 -8.07 -6.90
C GLN A 46 -0.19 -8.91 -8.08
N GLU A 47 0.92 -8.54 -8.67
CA GLU A 47 1.51 -9.34 -9.73
C GLU A 47 1.89 -10.73 -9.23
N GLN A 48 2.43 -10.79 -8.02
CA GLN A 48 2.80 -12.07 -7.45
C GLN A 48 1.57 -12.93 -7.19
N ILE A 49 0.52 -12.30 -6.69
CA ILE A 49 -0.73 -13.02 -6.45
C ILE A 49 -1.28 -13.55 -7.76
N ASP A 50 -1.29 -12.73 -8.79
CA ASP A 50 -1.79 -13.16 -10.09
C ASP A 50 -0.98 -14.33 -10.62
N ALA A 51 0.33 -14.28 -10.44
CA ALA A 51 1.18 -15.37 -10.90
C ALA A 51 0.87 -16.65 -10.14
N LEU A 52 0.67 -16.54 -8.84
CA LEU A 52 0.35 -17.70 -8.04
C LEU A 52 -1.00 -18.28 -8.42
N VAL A 53 -1.96 -17.42 -8.68
CA VAL A 53 -3.27 -17.88 -9.12
C VAL A 53 -3.15 -18.67 -10.41
N ARG A 54 -2.36 -18.16 -11.35
CA ARG A 54 -2.17 -18.86 -12.61
C ARG A 54 -1.51 -20.20 -12.39
N GLU A 55 -0.55 -20.26 -11.48
CA GLU A 55 0.11 -21.52 -11.18
C GLU A 55 -0.86 -22.52 -10.57
N VAL A 56 -1.70 -22.07 -9.66
CA VAL A 56 -2.67 -22.95 -9.06
C VAL A 56 -3.61 -23.49 -10.12
N MET A 57 -4.05 -22.63 -11.00
CA MET A 57 -4.96 -23.07 -12.05
C MET A 57 -4.28 -24.06 -12.98
N GLN A 58 -3.00 -23.84 -13.24
CA GLN A 58 -2.26 -24.77 -14.08
C GLN A 58 -2.13 -26.13 -13.41
N LEU A 59 -1.85 -26.11 -12.13
CA LEU A 59 -1.73 -27.36 -11.38
C LEU A 59 -3.04 -28.10 -11.38
N ARG A 60 -4.14 -27.41 -11.28
CA ARG A 60 -5.44 -28.03 -11.32
C ARG A 60 -5.69 -28.69 -12.66
N ARG A 61 -5.26 -28.05 -13.73
CA ARG A 61 -5.43 -28.64 -15.04
C ARG A 61 -4.60 -29.88 -15.23
N GLN A 62 -3.45 -29.91 -14.58
CA GLN A 62 -2.56 -31.06 -14.72
C GLN A 62 -3.09 -32.28 -14.02
N VAL A 63 -4.03 -32.12 -13.13
CA VAL A 63 -4.61 -33.27 -12.42
C VAL A 63 -5.78 -33.77 -13.24
N PRO A 64 -5.66 -34.93 -13.88
CA PRO A 64 -6.76 -35.49 -14.66
C PRO A 64 -7.93 -35.85 -13.77
N GLU A 65 -9.08 -35.84 -14.37
CA GLU A 65 -10.28 -36.13 -13.62
C GLU A 65 -10.28 -37.54 -13.06
N GLY A 66 -9.79 -38.47 -13.84
CA GLY A 66 -9.68 -39.81 -13.34
C GLY A 66 -8.85 -39.89 -12.10
N ARG A 67 -7.78 -39.17 -12.10
CA ARG A 67 -6.97 -39.09 -10.91
C ARG A 67 -7.68 -38.33 -9.82
N GLY A 68 -8.40 -37.32 -10.22
CA GLY A 68 -9.18 -36.58 -9.25
C GLY A 68 -10.12 -37.52 -8.50
N ASP A 69 -10.66 -38.46 -9.19
CA ASP A 69 -11.51 -39.43 -8.53
C ASP A 69 -10.71 -40.23 -7.52
N GLY A 70 -9.57 -40.71 -7.96
CA GLY A 70 -8.73 -41.46 -7.06
C GLY A 70 -8.29 -40.67 -5.86
N THR A 71 -8.14 -39.37 -6.05
CA THR A 71 -7.72 -38.53 -4.98
C THR A 71 -8.87 -37.77 -4.35
N GLY A 72 -10.06 -38.33 -4.48
CA GLY A 72 -11.21 -37.70 -3.85
C GLY A 72 -10.98 -37.48 -2.38
N GLY A 73 -10.34 -38.45 -1.76
CA GLY A 73 -10.03 -38.29 -0.36
C GLY A 73 -9.14 -37.11 -0.08
N LEU A 74 -8.22 -36.86 -0.97
CA LEU A 74 -7.35 -35.70 -0.80
C LEU A 74 -8.12 -34.41 -0.84
N ARG A 75 -9.05 -34.34 -1.77
CA ARG A 75 -9.84 -33.14 -1.85
C ARG A 75 -10.68 -32.96 -0.62
N ASP A 76 -11.14 -34.01 -0.07
CA ASP A 76 -11.88 -33.95 1.18
C ASP A 76 -11.03 -33.40 2.28
N GLU A 77 -9.75 -33.71 2.24
CA GLU A 77 -8.87 -33.27 3.27
C GLU A 77 -8.56 -31.81 3.13
N LEU A 78 -8.40 -31.36 1.92
CA LEU A 78 -7.96 -30.00 1.69
C LEU A 78 -9.03 -28.94 1.97
N PRO A 79 -10.23 -29.10 1.45
CA PRO A 79 -11.20 -28.02 1.57
C PRO A 79 -11.49 -27.55 2.96
N PRO A 80 -11.61 -28.41 3.91
CA PRO A 80 -12.02 -27.95 5.23
C PRO A 80 -11.08 -26.95 5.85
N HIS A 81 -9.91 -26.86 5.34
CA HIS A 81 -8.91 -26.00 5.95
C HIS A 81 -8.99 -24.59 5.46
N TYR A 82 -9.86 -24.31 4.58
CA TYR A 82 -10.02 -22.96 4.10
C TYR A 82 -11.27 -22.33 4.61
#